data_664af19daa03cbcbb18e52a33a170696
#
_entry.id   664af19daa03cbcbb18e52a33a170696
#
_cell.length_a   1.000
_cell.length_b   1.000
_cell.length_c   1.000
_cell.angle_alpha   90.00
_cell.angle_beta   90.00
_cell.angle_gamma   90.00
#
_symmetry.space_group_name_H-M   'P 1'
#
loop_
_entity.id
_entity.type
_entity.pdbx_description
1 polymer ?
#
loop_
_entity_poly.entity_id
_entity_poly.type
_entity_poly.pdbx_seq_one_letter_code
_entity_poly.pdbx_strand_id
1 'polypeptide(L)'
;MRVAIIGMGTAGVSVLRELVKHPKFNQLDIDLYDDKVNMGQGVPFQNDSSELLINMPSKKMSLNLDDETEFWKWYKQQTDFNFDEPAYLPRFVFGHYMKSYLSMFTKKYPNISTNYNKVQEIYTNSNIDETNLTYYICTTNSGQSWQAYDYVFLTCGTFAYHDPYNLKGKKGYIATPYPTYNTLDEVNELDDIAIIGTGLASLDVVRYVAAHHPKLPITMTSRSAHLPSVRGTMIDVTFKYLTKDKLNDIKKHHFGNAPLDTLVSLFLKECAEYDIDFKKLVHRRTGNHIADLKYDLARPTEMGIFQSMIEHLKENLNWIWNSLSIEDQHQFNQKYSKMIQLNSNPMPPRTAELIIELIENKSLILKKDLEDVKHDGKLYYFSYKNQESVDIYNVVINATGAKSHLNELDQDDQLIKNLENRQIVQAHPMGGIQIIPEANQVISPRFGTLTNMIAIGQMTNGVNKLRNGVKMIVEQVAHTVSQLYDALESNEQQQRSDNQ
;
A
#
# COMPACT_ATOMS: atom_id res chain seq x y z
N MET A 1 0.46 15.71 -26.56
CA MET A 1 -0.02 15.89 -25.19
C MET A 1 1.13 15.58 -24.21
N ARG A 2 1.37 16.46 -23.25
CA ARG A 2 2.44 16.27 -22.27
C ARG A 2 1.92 15.70 -20.96
N VAL A 3 2.49 14.58 -20.53
CA VAL A 3 2.05 13.79 -19.35
C VAL A 3 3.13 13.75 -18.29
N ALA A 4 2.79 14.01 -17.04
CA ALA A 4 3.67 13.79 -15.90
C ALA A 4 3.23 12.55 -15.11
N ILE A 5 4.17 11.69 -14.77
CA ILE A 5 3.97 10.57 -13.80
C ILE A 5 4.82 10.87 -12.57
N ILE A 6 4.18 11.13 -11.43
CA ILE A 6 4.82 11.56 -10.18
C ILE A 6 4.82 10.40 -9.19
N GLY A 7 5.99 9.82 -8.97
CA GLY A 7 6.20 8.59 -8.20
C GLY A 7 6.28 7.36 -9.10
N MET A 8 7.48 6.77 -9.18
CA MET A 8 7.78 5.65 -10.07
C MET A 8 7.93 4.32 -9.32
N GLY A 9 7.07 4.10 -8.33
CA GLY A 9 6.85 2.78 -7.73
C GLY A 9 5.93 1.90 -8.58
N THR A 10 5.27 0.93 -7.97
CA THR A 10 4.38 -0.02 -8.67
C THR A 10 3.33 0.68 -9.54
N ALA A 11 2.66 1.70 -9.01
CA ALA A 11 1.63 2.43 -9.76
C ALA A 11 2.21 3.18 -10.95
N GLY A 12 3.31 3.94 -10.77
CA GLY A 12 3.92 4.73 -11.84
C GLY A 12 4.50 3.86 -12.97
N VAL A 13 5.19 2.76 -12.62
CA VAL A 13 5.70 1.81 -13.62
C VAL A 13 4.54 1.14 -14.37
N SER A 14 3.45 0.81 -13.67
CA SER A 14 2.25 0.25 -14.31
C SER A 14 1.60 1.26 -15.27
N VAL A 15 1.48 2.54 -14.88
CA VAL A 15 0.97 3.61 -15.76
C VAL A 15 1.82 3.68 -17.03
N LEU A 16 3.14 3.77 -16.90
CA LEU A 16 4.04 3.81 -18.05
C LEU A 16 3.87 2.59 -18.95
N ARG A 17 3.77 1.40 -18.35
CA ARG A 17 3.58 0.14 -19.08
C ARG A 17 2.27 0.12 -19.87
N GLU A 18 1.17 0.55 -19.27
CA GLU A 18 -0.13 0.60 -19.96
C GLU A 18 -0.17 1.68 -21.04
N LEU A 19 0.43 2.86 -20.81
CA LEU A 19 0.55 3.90 -21.84
C LEU A 19 1.29 3.40 -23.08
N VAL A 20 2.41 2.68 -22.90
CA VAL A 20 3.26 2.17 -23.99
C VAL A 20 2.55 1.13 -24.86
N LYS A 21 1.54 0.43 -24.35
CA LYS A 21 0.79 -0.58 -25.11
C LYS A 21 -0.10 0.01 -26.21
N HIS A 22 -0.51 1.27 -26.07
CA HIS A 22 -1.49 1.85 -26.96
C HIS A 22 -0.86 2.35 -28.28
N PRO A 23 -1.52 2.16 -29.46
CA PRO A 23 -0.99 2.60 -30.76
C PRO A 23 -0.68 4.11 -30.84
N LYS A 24 -1.43 4.94 -30.12
CA LYS A 24 -1.25 6.41 -30.07
C LYS A 24 -0.19 6.87 -29.08
N PHE A 25 0.58 5.97 -28.47
CA PHE A 25 1.61 6.30 -27.47
C PHE A 25 2.60 7.37 -27.98
N ASN A 26 2.96 7.34 -29.24
CA ASN A 26 3.88 8.32 -29.84
C ASN A 26 3.33 9.76 -29.91
N GLN A 27 2.05 9.98 -29.58
CA GLN A 27 1.46 11.32 -29.46
C GLN A 27 1.64 11.93 -28.07
N LEU A 28 2.23 11.18 -27.14
CA LEU A 28 2.50 11.61 -25.78
C LEU A 28 3.97 11.96 -25.61
N ASP A 29 4.26 13.03 -24.85
CA ASP A 29 5.56 13.31 -24.27
C ASP A 29 5.46 13.04 -22.78
N ILE A 30 6.27 12.14 -22.23
CA ILE A 30 6.13 11.64 -20.87
C ILE A 30 7.34 12.00 -20.04
N ASP A 31 7.11 12.71 -18.95
CA ASP A 31 8.12 13.00 -17.93
C ASP A 31 7.85 12.18 -16.66
N LEU A 32 8.85 11.41 -16.23
CA LEU A 32 8.82 10.55 -15.05
C LEU A 32 9.54 11.25 -13.89
N TYR A 33 8.88 11.34 -12.74
CA TYR A 33 9.42 12.00 -11.54
C TYR A 33 9.51 11.03 -10.37
N ASP A 34 10.71 10.85 -9.83
CA ASP A 34 10.95 10.23 -8.52
C ASP A 34 12.36 10.57 -8.04
N ASP A 35 12.71 10.23 -6.81
CA ASP A 35 14.12 10.27 -6.40
C ASP A 35 14.93 9.14 -7.06
N LYS A 36 16.25 9.33 -7.10
CA LYS A 36 17.16 8.40 -7.78
C LYS A 36 17.11 6.97 -7.19
N VAL A 37 16.86 6.84 -5.91
CA VAL A 37 16.84 5.55 -5.22
C VAL A 37 15.59 4.78 -5.58
N ASN A 38 14.44 5.45 -5.55
CA ASN A 38 13.12 4.83 -5.70
C ASN A 38 12.63 4.75 -7.14
N MET A 39 13.28 5.44 -8.08
CA MET A 39 12.93 5.43 -9.51
C MET A 39 12.82 4.01 -10.06
N GLY A 40 11.60 3.60 -10.43
CA GLY A 40 11.28 2.32 -11.03
C GLY A 40 11.11 1.15 -10.06
N GLN A 41 11.22 1.37 -8.74
CA GLN A 41 11.01 0.32 -7.73
C GLN A 41 10.07 0.74 -6.59
N GLY A 42 10.12 2.02 -6.20
CA GLY A 42 9.40 2.54 -5.03
C GLY A 42 9.95 2.02 -3.70
N VAL A 43 9.54 2.64 -2.60
CA VAL A 43 10.03 2.32 -1.25
C VAL A 43 9.79 0.85 -0.85
N PRO A 44 8.60 0.23 -1.10
CA PRO A 44 8.36 -1.15 -0.64
C PRO A 44 9.22 -2.21 -1.29
N PHE A 45 9.77 -1.94 -2.48
CA PHE A 45 10.55 -2.87 -3.30
C PHE A 45 11.97 -2.35 -3.58
N GLN A 46 12.44 -1.35 -2.81
CA GLN A 46 13.81 -0.85 -2.90
C GLN A 46 14.83 -1.93 -2.57
N ASN A 47 16.09 -1.70 -2.94
CA ASN A 47 17.18 -2.55 -2.50
C ASN A 47 17.20 -2.62 -0.98
N ASP A 48 17.11 -3.83 -0.45
CA ASP A 48 17.09 -4.11 0.98
C ASP A 48 17.60 -5.54 1.24
N SER A 49 17.58 -5.98 2.48
CA SER A 49 18.00 -7.32 2.88
C SER A 49 17.17 -8.42 2.20
N SER A 50 17.81 -9.55 1.89
CA SER A 50 17.15 -10.77 1.41
C SER A 50 16.16 -11.36 2.44
N GLU A 51 16.26 -10.94 3.69
CA GLU A 51 15.35 -11.35 4.75
C GLU A 51 13.94 -10.78 4.58
N LEU A 52 13.76 -9.68 3.86
CA LEU A 52 12.48 -9.03 3.65
C LEU A 52 11.72 -9.69 2.51
N LEU A 53 10.85 -10.64 2.85
CA LEU A 53 10.09 -11.40 1.86
C LEU A 53 8.83 -10.68 1.39
N ILE A 54 8.44 -10.93 0.14
CA ILE A 54 7.08 -10.65 -0.32
C ILE A 54 6.09 -11.53 0.47
N ASN A 55 4.90 -11.02 0.74
CA ASN A 55 3.86 -11.74 1.49
C ASN A 55 2.83 -12.46 0.59
N MET A 56 3.04 -12.40 -0.73
CA MET A 56 2.28 -13.13 -1.73
C MET A 56 3.18 -14.17 -2.40
N PRO A 57 2.65 -15.33 -2.81
CA PRO A 57 3.42 -16.26 -3.61
C PRO A 57 3.96 -15.60 -4.89
N SER A 58 5.25 -15.81 -5.20
CA SER A 58 5.93 -15.17 -6.34
C SER A 58 5.25 -15.42 -7.69
N LYS A 59 4.54 -16.55 -7.83
CA LYS A 59 3.76 -16.92 -9.02
C LYS A 59 2.42 -16.15 -9.15
N LYS A 60 2.02 -15.41 -8.11
CA LYS A 60 0.77 -14.63 -8.06
C LYS A 60 1.07 -13.12 -8.06
N MET A 61 2.30 -12.73 -8.37
CA MET A 61 2.69 -11.33 -8.52
C MET A 61 3.06 -11.02 -9.97
N SER A 62 2.44 -10.02 -10.55
CA SER A 62 2.73 -9.59 -11.91
C SER A 62 2.28 -8.14 -12.13
N LEU A 63 2.98 -7.42 -13.02
CA LEU A 63 2.47 -6.16 -13.60
C LEU A 63 1.63 -6.41 -14.86
N ASN A 64 1.45 -7.66 -15.25
CA ASN A 64 0.70 -8.06 -16.44
C ASN A 64 -0.60 -8.75 -16.05
N LEU A 65 -1.75 -8.13 -16.36
CA LEU A 65 -3.06 -8.72 -16.08
C LEU A 65 -3.33 -9.99 -16.92
N ASP A 66 -2.71 -10.08 -18.10
CA ASP A 66 -2.88 -11.20 -19.01
C ASP A 66 -1.96 -12.40 -18.68
N ASP A 67 -0.96 -12.20 -17.79
CA ASP A 67 -0.02 -13.23 -17.34
C ASP A 67 0.37 -13.05 -15.88
N GLU A 68 -0.37 -13.67 -14.98
CA GLU A 68 -0.11 -13.64 -13.54
C GLU A 68 1.29 -14.16 -13.18
N THR A 69 1.89 -14.97 -14.04
CA THR A 69 3.19 -15.63 -13.81
C THR A 69 4.37 -14.88 -14.45
N GLU A 70 4.17 -13.70 -15.05
CA GLU A 70 5.22 -12.97 -15.77
C GLU A 70 6.44 -12.66 -14.87
N PHE A 71 6.22 -12.18 -13.65
CA PHE A 71 7.31 -11.95 -12.69
C PHE A 71 8.10 -13.24 -12.41
N TRP A 72 7.41 -14.37 -12.21
CA TRP A 72 8.05 -15.66 -12.01
C TRP A 72 8.85 -16.12 -13.22
N LYS A 73 8.32 -15.94 -14.44
CA LYS A 73 9.04 -16.22 -15.68
C LYS A 73 10.27 -15.35 -15.83
N TRP A 74 10.13 -14.05 -15.54
CA TRP A 74 11.26 -13.11 -15.53
C TRP A 74 12.34 -13.54 -14.53
N TYR A 75 11.96 -13.86 -13.29
CA TYR A 75 12.90 -14.32 -12.25
C TYR A 75 13.68 -15.57 -12.70
N LYS A 76 13.04 -16.55 -13.32
CA LYS A 76 13.69 -17.76 -13.83
C LYS A 76 14.74 -17.51 -14.91
N GLN A 77 14.73 -16.37 -15.56
CA GLN A 77 15.70 -15.99 -16.58
C GLN A 77 16.88 -15.20 -16.00
N GLN A 78 16.82 -14.80 -14.71
CA GLN A 78 17.90 -14.10 -14.06
C GLN A 78 18.97 -15.08 -13.58
N THR A 79 20.24 -14.70 -13.75
CA THR A 79 21.41 -15.42 -13.24
C THR A 79 21.92 -14.85 -11.93
N ASP A 80 21.58 -13.60 -11.64
CA ASP A 80 22.06 -12.83 -10.49
C ASP A 80 21.31 -13.17 -9.19
N PHE A 81 20.20 -13.88 -9.29
CA PHE A 81 19.36 -14.27 -8.16
C PHE A 81 19.23 -15.78 -8.07
N ASN A 82 19.68 -16.36 -6.96
CA ASN A 82 19.50 -17.78 -6.67
C ASN A 82 19.04 -17.93 -5.21
N PHE A 83 17.74 -18.08 -5.00
CA PHE A 83 17.15 -18.29 -3.68
C PHE A 83 16.62 -19.72 -3.54
N ASP A 84 16.92 -20.37 -2.42
CA ASP A 84 16.57 -21.78 -2.15
C ASP A 84 15.06 -21.99 -2.10
N GLU A 85 14.30 -20.99 -1.63
CA GLU A 85 12.85 -21.04 -1.51
C GLU A 85 12.15 -19.95 -2.34
N PRO A 86 12.07 -20.12 -3.66
CA PRO A 86 11.55 -19.08 -4.54
C PRO A 86 10.02 -18.86 -4.45
N ALA A 87 9.31 -19.63 -3.60
CA ALA A 87 7.87 -19.44 -3.39
C ALA A 87 7.55 -18.03 -2.87
N TYR A 88 8.41 -17.47 -2.00
CA TYR A 88 8.33 -16.12 -1.46
C TYR A 88 9.69 -15.45 -1.62
N LEU A 89 9.87 -14.72 -2.71
CA LEU A 89 11.13 -14.05 -3.02
C LEU A 89 11.34 -12.81 -2.12
N PRO A 90 12.60 -12.36 -1.95
CA PRO A 90 12.89 -11.06 -1.36
C PRO A 90 12.22 -9.93 -2.14
N ARG A 91 11.76 -8.88 -1.42
CA ARG A 91 11.01 -7.77 -2.02
C ARG A 91 11.78 -7.04 -3.11
N PHE A 92 13.09 -6.84 -2.93
CA PHE A 92 13.91 -6.13 -3.91
C PHE A 92 13.97 -6.82 -5.28
N VAL A 93 13.75 -8.14 -5.35
CA VAL A 93 13.70 -8.87 -6.63
C VAL A 93 12.53 -8.38 -7.49
N PHE A 94 11.38 -8.09 -6.87
CA PHE A 94 10.25 -7.48 -7.58
C PHE A 94 10.58 -6.04 -8.01
N GLY A 95 11.36 -5.30 -7.21
CA GLY A 95 11.90 -3.98 -7.59
C GLY A 95 12.77 -4.05 -8.84
N HIS A 96 13.65 -5.04 -8.95
CA HIS A 96 14.46 -5.27 -10.16
C HIS A 96 13.61 -5.62 -11.38
N TYR A 97 12.57 -6.41 -11.22
CA TYR A 97 11.60 -6.69 -12.28
C TYR A 97 10.93 -5.40 -12.78
N MET A 98 10.47 -4.53 -11.89
CA MET A 98 9.88 -3.24 -12.27
C MET A 98 10.89 -2.32 -12.95
N LYS A 99 12.13 -2.24 -12.45
CA LYS A 99 13.23 -1.49 -13.09
C LYS A 99 13.58 -2.00 -14.48
N SER A 100 13.41 -3.29 -14.75
CA SER A 100 13.65 -3.85 -16.09
C SER A 100 12.69 -3.24 -17.12
N TYR A 101 11.42 -3.04 -16.77
CA TYR A 101 10.45 -2.32 -17.60
C TYR A 101 10.86 -0.87 -17.83
N LEU A 102 11.16 -0.13 -16.76
CA LEU A 102 11.57 1.26 -16.86
C LEU A 102 12.77 1.40 -17.80
N SER A 103 13.82 0.59 -17.60
CA SER A 103 15.02 0.60 -18.44
C SER A 103 14.74 0.24 -19.91
N MET A 104 13.85 -0.73 -20.13
CA MET A 104 13.45 -1.13 -21.48
C MET A 104 12.73 0.01 -22.22
N PHE A 105 11.77 0.66 -21.55
CA PHE A 105 10.96 1.71 -22.17
C PHE A 105 11.74 3.00 -22.39
N THR A 106 12.54 3.46 -21.43
CA THR A 106 13.35 4.67 -21.58
C THR A 106 14.44 4.55 -22.65
N LYS A 107 14.96 3.34 -22.88
CA LYS A 107 15.90 3.08 -23.99
C LYS A 107 15.22 3.02 -25.35
N LYS A 108 14.01 2.51 -25.40
CA LYS A 108 13.28 2.27 -26.66
C LYS A 108 12.55 3.50 -27.18
N TYR A 109 12.05 4.34 -26.29
CA TYR A 109 11.14 5.42 -26.64
C TYR A 109 11.73 6.80 -26.26
N PRO A 110 12.08 7.64 -27.27
CA PRO A 110 12.71 8.95 -27.03
C PRO A 110 11.76 9.99 -26.45
N ASN A 111 10.44 9.77 -26.49
CA ASN A 111 9.42 10.62 -25.88
C ASN A 111 9.19 10.35 -24.39
N ILE A 112 10.05 9.55 -23.75
CA ILE A 112 10.07 9.33 -22.31
C ILE A 112 11.32 9.99 -21.72
N SER A 113 11.13 10.91 -20.77
CA SER A 113 12.21 11.58 -20.02
C SER A 113 12.13 11.21 -18.54
N THR A 114 13.30 11.04 -17.89
CA THR A 114 13.39 10.76 -16.45
C THR A 114 13.94 11.96 -15.70
N ASN A 115 13.26 12.33 -14.61
CA ASN A 115 13.69 13.37 -13.68
C ASN A 115 13.87 12.77 -12.28
N TYR A 116 15.09 12.77 -11.78
CA TYR A 116 15.49 12.18 -10.50
C TYR A 116 15.28 13.12 -9.30
N ASN A 117 14.43 14.13 -9.44
CA ASN A 117 14.08 15.07 -8.39
C ASN A 117 12.63 14.86 -7.94
N LYS A 118 12.41 14.94 -6.64
CA LYS A 118 11.04 14.92 -6.11
C LYS A 118 10.27 16.17 -6.50
N VAL A 119 9.02 15.99 -6.88
CA VAL A 119 8.08 17.09 -7.08
C VAL A 119 7.68 17.63 -5.71
N GLN A 120 7.80 18.95 -5.53
CA GLN A 120 7.41 19.64 -4.30
C GLN A 120 6.11 20.38 -4.44
N GLU A 121 5.87 20.96 -5.62
CA GLU A 121 4.71 21.81 -5.86
C GLU A 121 4.13 21.56 -7.26
N ILE A 122 2.81 21.69 -7.33
CA ILE A 122 2.04 21.73 -8.57
C ILE A 122 1.12 22.94 -8.49
N TYR A 123 1.17 23.76 -9.54
CA TYR A 123 0.25 24.88 -9.74
C TYR A 123 -0.67 24.58 -10.91
N THR A 124 -1.78 25.28 -10.98
CA THR A 124 -2.68 25.27 -12.12
C THR A 124 -2.82 26.69 -12.69
N ASN A 125 -3.18 26.79 -13.95
CA ASN A 125 -3.71 28.06 -14.50
C ASN A 125 -4.95 28.47 -13.69
N SER A 126 -5.11 29.77 -13.50
CA SER A 126 -6.17 30.32 -12.64
C SER A 126 -7.52 30.50 -13.34
N ASN A 127 -7.63 30.18 -14.63
CA ASN A 127 -8.86 30.35 -15.39
C ASN A 127 -9.87 29.24 -15.04
N ILE A 128 -10.90 29.62 -14.29
CA ILE A 128 -11.95 28.71 -13.77
C ILE A 128 -12.84 28.18 -14.93
N ASP A 129 -12.85 28.84 -16.07
CA ASP A 129 -13.72 28.53 -17.21
C ASP A 129 -13.12 27.49 -18.18
N GLU A 130 -11.90 27.00 -17.94
CA GLU A 130 -11.28 25.97 -18.78
C GLU A 130 -11.68 24.57 -18.32
N THR A 131 -12.24 23.78 -19.22
CA THR A 131 -12.65 22.39 -18.96
C THR A 131 -11.48 21.46 -18.66
N ASN A 132 -10.26 21.84 -19.08
CA ASN A 132 -9.01 21.13 -18.80
C ASN A 132 -7.96 22.09 -18.24
N LEU A 133 -7.52 21.82 -17.02
CA LEU A 133 -6.45 22.60 -16.38
C LEU A 133 -5.08 22.22 -16.95
N THR A 134 -4.20 23.21 -17.06
CA THR A 134 -2.76 22.97 -17.28
C THR A 134 -2.06 22.97 -15.93
N TYR A 135 -1.20 21.98 -15.70
CA TYR A 135 -0.45 21.83 -14.47
C TYR A 135 1.00 22.23 -14.65
N TYR A 136 1.51 23.02 -13.72
CA TYR A 136 2.90 23.47 -13.70
C TYR A 136 3.63 22.80 -12.54
N ILE A 137 4.65 22.00 -12.86
CA ILE A 137 5.38 21.19 -11.89
C ILE A 137 6.72 21.83 -11.55
N CYS A 138 7.02 21.93 -10.25
CA CYS A 138 8.29 22.37 -9.70
C CYS A 138 8.93 21.25 -8.86
N THR A 139 10.23 21.03 -9.06
CA THR A 139 11.03 20.04 -8.31
C THR A 139 12.00 20.70 -7.33
N THR A 140 12.55 19.92 -6.39
CA THR A 140 13.51 20.37 -5.37
C THR A 140 14.71 21.14 -5.91
N ASN A 141 15.15 20.83 -7.13
CA ASN A 141 16.39 21.37 -7.71
C ASN A 141 16.18 22.29 -8.92
N SER A 142 14.93 22.56 -9.31
CA SER A 142 14.63 23.30 -10.53
C SER A 142 14.73 24.84 -10.39
N GLY A 143 15.06 25.35 -9.21
CA GLY A 143 15.01 26.78 -8.94
C GLY A 143 13.58 27.29 -9.16
N GLN A 144 13.37 28.21 -10.12
CA GLN A 144 12.04 28.70 -10.51
C GLN A 144 11.58 28.18 -11.88
N SER A 145 12.15 27.07 -12.35
CA SER A 145 11.75 26.51 -13.64
C SER A 145 10.53 25.62 -13.48
N TRP A 146 9.46 25.98 -14.21
CA TRP A 146 8.17 25.28 -14.22
C TRP A 146 7.97 24.59 -15.56
N GLN A 147 7.61 23.31 -15.49
CA GLN A 147 7.22 22.55 -16.68
C GLN A 147 5.71 22.40 -16.73
N ALA A 148 5.10 22.70 -17.89
CA ALA A 148 3.67 22.62 -18.10
C ALA A 148 3.24 21.22 -18.58
N TYR A 149 2.12 20.70 -18.05
CA TYR A 149 1.55 19.39 -18.37
C TYR A 149 0.05 19.49 -18.61
N ASP A 150 -0.39 18.71 -19.59
CA ASP A 150 -1.82 18.55 -19.92
C ASP A 150 -2.47 17.50 -19.02
N TYR A 151 -1.69 16.53 -18.53
CA TYR A 151 -2.18 15.39 -17.76
C TYR A 151 -1.18 14.99 -16.64
N VAL A 152 -1.68 14.68 -15.47
CA VAL A 152 -0.86 14.32 -14.30
C VAL A 152 -1.35 13.06 -13.64
N PHE A 153 -0.46 12.08 -13.46
CA PHE A 153 -0.66 10.92 -12.61
C PHE A 153 0.06 11.12 -11.27
N LEU A 154 -0.70 11.20 -10.19
CA LEU A 154 -0.19 11.17 -8.82
C LEU A 154 -0.09 9.71 -8.35
N THR A 155 1.12 9.17 -8.37
CA THR A 155 1.44 7.79 -8.02
C THR A 155 2.49 7.71 -6.92
N CYS A 156 2.49 8.71 -6.00
CA CYS A 156 3.53 8.96 -5.00
C CYS A 156 3.63 7.90 -3.89
N GLY A 157 2.79 6.87 -3.90
CA GLY A 157 2.83 5.79 -2.93
C GLY A 157 2.16 6.12 -1.59
N THR A 158 2.88 5.91 -0.48
CA THR A 158 2.39 6.13 0.88
C THR A 158 2.81 7.51 1.39
N PHE A 159 2.05 8.05 2.34
CA PHE A 159 2.51 9.16 3.16
C PHE A 159 3.69 8.75 4.04
N ALA A 160 4.34 9.73 4.66
CA ALA A 160 5.41 9.49 5.62
C ALA A 160 4.93 8.63 6.80
N TYR A 161 5.88 8.00 7.52
CA TYR A 161 5.56 7.16 8.68
C TYR A 161 4.89 7.98 9.78
N HIS A 162 3.92 7.36 10.43
CA HIS A 162 3.27 7.90 11.61
C HIS A 162 4.24 7.87 12.80
N ASP A 163 4.26 8.92 13.61
CA ASP A 163 5.04 9.01 14.85
C ASP A 163 4.11 9.24 16.04
N PRO A 164 3.49 8.17 16.58
CA PRO A 164 2.40 8.29 17.55
C PRO A 164 2.82 8.87 18.89
N TYR A 165 4.11 8.91 19.18
CA TYR A 165 4.65 9.36 20.47
C TYR A 165 5.59 10.56 20.34
N ASN A 166 5.68 11.19 19.16
CA ASN A 166 6.53 12.36 18.87
C ASN A 166 8.01 12.13 19.21
N LEU A 167 8.55 10.99 18.77
CA LEU A 167 9.92 10.56 19.06
C LEU A 167 10.90 10.88 17.93
N LYS A 168 10.45 11.31 16.76
CA LYS A 168 11.28 11.63 15.61
C LYS A 168 12.39 12.65 15.97
N GLY A 169 13.62 12.31 15.59
CA GLY A 169 14.81 13.12 15.90
C GLY A 169 15.41 12.88 17.32
N LYS A 170 14.82 12.01 18.14
CA LYS A 170 15.43 11.59 19.41
C LYS A 170 16.53 10.56 19.15
N LYS A 171 17.57 10.61 19.98
CA LYS A 171 18.71 9.69 19.87
C LYS A 171 18.25 8.24 20.13
N GLY A 172 18.65 7.31 19.26
CA GLY A 172 18.25 5.90 19.34
C GLY A 172 16.84 5.61 18.78
N TYR A 173 16.13 6.62 18.22
CA TYR A 173 14.85 6.40 17.53
C TYR A 173 15.04 6.22 16.04
N ILE A 174 14.61 5.07 15.55
CA ILE A 174 14.61 4.73 14.14
C ILE A 174 13.18 4.96 13.61
N ALA A 175 12.95 6.10 12.94
CA ALA A 175 11.63 6.55 12.53
C ALA A 175 10.99 5.67 11.44
N THR A 176 11.79 4.97 10.64
CA THR A 176 11.38 3.95 9.66
C THR A 176 12.43 2.86 9.60
N PRO A 177 12.06 1.57 9.55
CA PRO A 177 13.06 0.49 9.52
C PRO A 177 13.73 0.32 8.15
N TYR A 178 13.29 1.03 7.08
CA TYR A 178 13.72 0.78 5.71
C TYR A 178 14.66 1.86 5.15
N PRO A 179 15.67 1.47 4.35
CA PRO A 179 16.14 0.10 4.12
C PRO A 179 16.83 -0.47 5.36
N THR A 180 16.54 -1.73 5.71
CA THR A 180 16.98 -2.34 6.97
C THR A 180 18.51 -2.40 7.11
N TYR A 181 19.22 -2.72 6.04
CA TYR A 181 20.69 -2.79 6.04
C TYR A 181 21.38 -1.46 6.37
N ASN A 182 20.66 -0.35 6.26
CA ASN A 182 21.19 0.99 6.57
C ASN A 182 20.70 1.49 7.93
N THR A 183 19.42 1.29 8.22
CA THR A 183 18.79 1.83 9.44
C THR A 183 19.06 0.98 10.68
N LEU A 184 19.29 -0.32 10.51
CA LEU A 184 19.49 -1.29 11.59
C LEU A 184 20.94 -1.80 11.70
N ASP A 185 21.85 -1.33 10.86
CA ASP A 185 23.25 -1.79 10.85
C ASP A 185 24.03 -1.30 12.10
N GLU A 186 23.65 -0.15 12.66
CA GLU A 186 24.27 0.41 13.87
C GLU A 186 23.76 -0.25 15.18
N VAL A 187 22.76 -1.09 15.11
CA VAL A 187 22.23 -1.82 16.27
C VAL A 187 23.24 -2.88 16.70
N ASN A 188 23.53 -2.98 17.99
CA ASN A 188 24.55 -3.88 18.49
C ASN A 188 24.03 -4.76 19.67
N GLU A 189 24.83 -5.79 20.06
CA GLU A 189 24.44 -6.77 21.06
C GLU A 189 24.24 -6.21 22.49
N LEU A 190 24.62 -4.95 22.73
CA LEU A 190 24.46 -4.29 24.02
C LEU A 190 23.21 -3.42 24.08
N ASP A 191 22.43 -3.36 22.99
CA ASP A 191 21.24 -2.54 22.94
C ASP A 191 20.03 -3.28 23.54
N ASP A 192 19.21 -2.52 24.27
CA ASP A 192 17.87 -2.93 24.67
C ASP A 192 16.87 -2.36 23.65
N ILE A 193 16.31 -3.25 22.82
CA ILE A 193 15.52 -2.85 21.65
C ILE A 193 14.03 -3.05 21.86
N ALA A 194 13.26 -2.00 21.56
CA ALA A 194 11.81 -2.10 21.41
C ALA A 194 11.37 -1.78 19.97
N ILE A 195 10.46 -2.59 19.41
CA ILE A 195 9.77 -2.34 18.15
C ILE A 195 8.34 -1.91 18.47
N ILE A 196 7.96 -0.71 18.05
CA ILE A 196 6.57 -0.23 18.18
C ILE A 196 5.79 -0.68 16.94
N GLY A 197 4.89 -1.63 17.12
CA GLY A 197 4.09 -2.28 16.08
C GLY A 197 4.23 -3.80 16.14
N THR A 198 3.25 -4.51 15.61
CA THR A 198 3.21 -5.98 15.51
C THR A 198 2.70 -6.46 14.14
N GLY A 199 2.79 -5.61 13.13
CA GLY A 199 2.45 -5.90 11.75
C GLY A 199 3.61 -6.46 10.92
N LEU A 200 3.46 -6.51 9.60
CA LEU A 200 4.49 -7.03 8.70
C LEU A 200 5.81 -6.27 8.78
N ALA A 201 5.77 -4.93 8.93
CA ALA A 201 6.99 -4.14 9.08
C ALA A 201 7.81 -4.53 10.32
N SER A 202 7.13 -4.85 11.44
CA SER A 202 7.79 -5.35 12.64
C SER A 202 8.39 -6.74 12.43
N LEU A 203 7.71 -7.60 11.66
CA LEU A 203 8.24 -8.92 11.31
C LEU A 203 9.47 -8.83 10.40
N ASP A 204 9.52 -7.84 9.50
CA ASP A 204 10.71 -7.58 8.70
C ASP A 204 11.91 -7.20 9.59
N VAL A 205 11.69 -6.33 10.59
CA VAL A 205 12.73 -5.98 11.58
C VAL A 205 13.20 -7.21 12.35
N VAL A 206 12.26 -8.03 12.85
CA VAL A 206 12.60 -9.25 13.60
C VAL A 206 13.41 -10.22 12.73
N ARG A 207 13.02 -10.43 11.47
CA ARG A 207 13.77 -11.29 10.54
C ARG A 207 15.19 -10.78 10.29
N TYR A 208 15.33 -9.46 10.07
CA TYR A 208 16.64 -8.84 9.88
C TYR A 208 17.52 -9.02 11.11
N VAL A 209 17.03 -8.65 12.29
CA VAL A 209 17.77 -8.73 13.55
C VAL A 209 18.12 -10.20 13.88
N ALA A 210 17.18 -11.14 13.70
CA ALA A 210 17.47 -12.55 13.96
C ALA A 210 18.58 -13.12 13.04
N ALA A 211 18.68 -12.62 11.80
CA ALA A 211 19.70 -13.07 10.85
C ALA A 211 21.08 -12.43 11.10
N HIS A 212 21.10 -11.13 11.46
CA HIS A 212 22.36 -10.35 11.56
C HIS A 212 22.84 -10.17 13.01
N HIS A 213 21.93 -10.22 14.00
CA HIS A 213 22.20 -10.03 15.43
C HIS A 213 21.51 -11.13 16.28
N PRO A 214 21.83 -12.42 16.08
CA PRO A 214 21.05 -13.55 16.62
C PRO A 214 21.01 -13.65 18.14
N LYS A 215 21.89 -12.92 18.84
CA LYS A 215 21.93 -12.92 20.32
C LYS A 215 21.16 -11.76 20.94
N LEU A 216 20.68 -10.84 20.13
CA LEU A 216 20.03 -9.63 20.58
C LEU A 216 18.56 -9.89 20.92
N PRO A 217 18.13 -9.73 22.19
CA PRO A 217 16.74 -9.87 22.56
C PRO A 217 15.93 -8.68 22.02
N ILE A 218 14.72 -8.96 21.51
CA ILE A 218 13.83 -7.97 20.93
C ILE A 218 12.51 -7.95 21.71
N THR A 219 12.03 -6.76 22.03
CA THR A 219 10.65 -6.59 22.49
C THR A 219 9.81 -5.99 21.37
N MET A 220 8.79 -6.71 20.89
CA MET A 220 7.73 -6.15 20.03
C MET A 220 6.54 -5.73 20.90
N THR A 221 6.05 -4.52 20.70
CA THR A 221 4.93 -4.03 21.49
C THR A 221 3.93 -3.23 20.65
N SER A 222 2.66 -3.32 21.03
CA SER A 222 1.58 -2.50 20.47
C SER A 222 0.38 -2.47 21.42
N ARG A 223 -0.66 -1.70 21.05
CA ARG A 223 -1.92 -1.66 21.81
C ARG A 223 -2.61 -3.02 21.94
N SER A 224 -2.46 -3.92 21.00
CA SER A 224 -3.16 -5.21 20.97
C SER A 224 -2.25 -6.43 20.84
N ALA A 225 -0.99 -6.26 20.49
CA ALA A 225 0.01 -7.28 20.18
C ALA A 225 -0.47 -8.38 19.19
N HIS A 226 -1.46 -8.07 18.33
CA HIS A 226 -1.93 -9.03 17.35
C HIS A 226 -0.92 -9.17 16.19
N LEU A 227 -0.52 -10.40 15.93
CA LEU A 227 0.28 -10.75 14.74
C LEU A 227 -0.62 -10.99 13.52
N PRO A 228 -0.15 -10.74 12.28
CA PRO A 228 -0.81 -11.21 11.07
C PRO A 228 -1.08 -12.73 11.10
N SER A 229 -2.07 -13.21 10.35
CA SER A 229 -2.29 -14.65 10.16
C SER A 229 -1.16 -15.28 9.35
N VAL A 230 -1.08 -16.60 9.36
CA VAL A 230 -0.14 -17.33 8.52
C VAL A 230 -0.78 -17.62 7.16
N ARG A 231 -0.02 -17.46 6.08
CA ARG A 231 -0.46 -17.72 4.70
C ARG A 231 -0.81 -19.20 4.54
N GLY A 232 -2.06 -19.48 4.15
CA GLY A 232 -2.52 -20.80 3.80
C GLY A 232 -2.42 -21.09 2.30
N THR A 233 -2.93 -22.24 1.88
CA THR A 233 -2.99 -22.67 0.48
C THR A 233 -4.12 -21.93 -0.22
N MET A 234 -3.78 -20.97 -1.09
CA MET A 234 -4.74 -20.17 -1.82
C MET A 234 -5.49 -20.99 -2.87
N ILE A 235 -6.77 -20.72 -3.04
CA ILE A 235 -7.63 -21.28 -4.08
C ILE A 235 -8.30 -20.16 -4.88
N ASP A 236 -8.85 -20.47 -6.03
CA ASP A 236 -9.72 -19.55 -6.75
C ASP A 236 -11.11 -19.53 -6.11
N VAL A 237 -11.63 -18.33 -5.86
CA VAL A 237 -12.92 -18.10 -5.20
C VAL A 237 -13.80 -17.26 -6.10
N THR A 238 -15.09 -17.60 -6.17
CA THR A 238 -16.12 -16.81 -6.87
C THR A 238 -17.32 -16.66 -5.95
N PHE A 239 -17.81 -15.43 -5.78
CA PHE A 239 -18.99 -15.15 -4.96
C PHE A 239 -20.28 -15.35 -5.76
N LYS A 240 -21.30 -15.94 -5.13
CA LYS A 240 -22.65 -16.19 -5.66
C LYS A 240 -23.67 -15.17 -5.15
N TYR A 241 -23.50 -14.71 -3.92
CA TYR A 241 -24.49 -13.88 -3.21
C TYR A 241 -24.09 -12.42 -3.17
N LEU A 242 -22.79 -12.14 -2.95
CA LEU A 242 -22.23 -10.79 -2.90
C LEU A 242 -21.69 -10.39 -4.27
N THR A 243 -22.61 -10.17 -5.22
CA THR A 243 -22.32 -9.79 -6.61
C THR A 243 -22.69 -8.34 -6.88
N LYS A 244 -22.11 -7.74 -7.95
CA LYS A 244 -22.40 -6.35 -8.35
C LYS A 244 -23.88 -6.15 -8.69
N ASP A 245 -24.52 -7.12 -9.35
CA ASP A 245 -25.94 -7.08 -9.70
C ASP A 245 -26.83 -7.10 -8.46
N LYS A 246 -26.53 -8.00 -7.51
CA LYS A 246 -27.26 -8.07 -6.24
C LYS A 246 -27.11 -6.78 -5.43
N LEU A 247 -25.91 -6.19 -5.41
CA LEU A 247 -25.67 -4.91 -4.76
C LEU A 247 -26.50 -3.80 -5.41
N ASN A 248 -26.54 -3.73 -6.75
CA ASN A 248 -27.32 -2.74 -7.47
C ASN A 248 -28.82 -2.87 -7.18
N ASP A 249 -29.34 -4.08 -7.03
CA ASP A 249 -30.71 -4.29 -6.62
C ASP A 249 -30.98 -3.81 -5.18
N ILE A 250 -30.08 -4.07 -4.26
CA ILE A 250 -30.17 -3.58 -2.87
C ILE A 250 -30.20 -2.05 -2.87
N LYS A 251 -29.27 -1.40 -3.61
CA LYS A 251 -29.19 0.07 -3.70
C LYS A 251 -30.47 0.73 -4.20
N LYS A 252 -31.22 0.10 -5.14
CA LYS A 252 -32.51 0.61 -5.63
C LYS A 252 -33.55 0.77 -4.51
N HIS A 253 -33.49 -0.10 -3.50
CA HIS A 253 -34.42 -0.11 -2.38
C HIS A 253 -33.94 0.65 -1.13
N HIS A 254 -32.71 1.18 -1.17
CA HIS A 254 -32.05 1.86 -0.05
C HIS A 254 -31.42 3.20 -0.44
N PHE A 255 -32.12 3.98 -1.29
CA PHE A 255 -31.73 5.34 -1.68
C PHE A 255 -30.29 5.47 -2.21
N GLY A 256 -29.82 4.46 -2.95
CA GLY A 256 -28.46 4.43 -3.53
C GLY A 256 -27.38 3.83 -2.63
N ASN A 257 -27.68 3.51 -1.37
CA ASN A 257 -26.75 2.85 -0.44
C ASN A 257 -27.06 1.36 -0.29
N ALA A 258 -26.11 0.60 0.24
CA ALA A 258 -26.31 -0.78 0.66
C ALA A 258 -26.01 -0.89 2.17
N PRO A 259 -26.99 -1.29 3.01
CA PRO A 259 -26.77 -1.39 4.46
C PRO A 259 -25.67 -2.40 4.80
N LEU A 260 -24.78 -2.06 5.72
CA LEU A 260 -23.64 -2.90 6.12
C LEU A 260 -24.09 -4.30 6.59
N ASP A 261 -25.13 -4.38 7.41
CA ASP A 261 -25.63 -5.66 7.93
C ASP A 261 -26.13 -6.60 6.82
N THR A 262 -26.70 -6.03 5.75
CA THR A 262 -27.09 -6.80 4.56
C THR A 262 -25.87 -7.37 3.84
N LEU A 263 -24.83 -6.55 3.65
CA LEU A 263 -23.58 -6.99 3.00
C LEU A 263 -22.86 -8.06 3.83
N VAL A 264 -22.80 -7.89 5.15
CA VAL A 264 -22.27 -8.89 6.07
C VAL A 264 -23.03 -10.20 5.97
N SER A 265 -24.36 -10.15 5.93
CA SER A 265 -25.20 -11.35 5.78
C SER A 265 -24.93 -12.08 4.47
N LEU A 266 -24.70 -11.35 3.36
CA LEU A 266 -24.33 -11.95 2.08
C LEU A 266 -22.93 -12.59 2.15
N PHE A 267 -21.97 -11.92 2.76
CA PHE A 267 -20.63 -12.47 2.94
C PHE A 267 -20.62 -13.74 3.81
N LEU A 268 -21.46 -13.79 4.85
CA LEU A 268 -21.63 -15.02 5.66
C LEU A 268 -22.24 -16.18 4.87
N LYS A 269 -23.10 -15.91 3.88
CA LYS A 269 -23.59 -16.94 2.95
C LYS A 269 -22.46 -17.45 2.05
N GLU A 270 -21.58 -16.56 1.57
CA GLU A 270 -20.37 -16.98 0.83
C GLU A 270 -19.47 -17.87 1.70
N CYS A 271 -19.27 -17.52 2.98
CA CYS A 271 -18.49 -18.36 3.89
C CYS A 271 -19.10 -19.78 4.01
N ALA A 272 -20.42 -19.88 4.10
CA ALA A 272 -21.10 -21.18 4.18
C ALA A 272 -20.94 -22.03 2.91
N GLU A 273 -20.92 -21.43 1.71
CA GLU A 273 -20.67 -22.12 0.44
C GLU A 273 -19.28 -22.79 0.37
N TYR A 274 -18.32 -22.24 1.10
CA TYR A 274 -16.94 -22.75 1.17
C TYR A 274 -16.66 -23.52 2.47
N ASP A 275 -17.67 -23.93 3.22
CA ASP A 275 -17.56 -24.63 4.51
C ASP A 275 -16.72 -23.86 5.56
N ILE A 276 -16.70 -22.53 5.51
CA ILE A 276 -15.97 -21.68 6.42
C ILE A 276 -16.84 -21.23 7.59
N ASP A 277 -16.52 -21.69 8.79
CA ASP A 277 -17.07 -21.14 10.03
C ASP A 277 -16.40 -19.78 10.36
N PHE A 278 -17.04 -18.71 9.87
CA PHE A 278 -16.55 -17.34 10.05
C PHE A 278 -16.36 -16.98 11.53
N LYS A 279 -17.30 -17.36 12.40
CA LYS A 279 -17.23 -17.05 13.84
C LYS A 279 -16.01 -17.72 14.48
N LYS A 280 -15.81 -19.02 14.20
CA LYS A 280 -14.64 -19.77 14.69
C LYS A 280 -13.33 -19.13 14.23
N LEU A 281 -13.22 -18.76 12.96
CA LEU A 281 -12.00 -18.17 12.43
C LEU A 281 -11.71 -16.78 12.98
N VAL A 282 -12.72 -15.95 13.18
CA VAL A 282 -12.55 -14.61 13.77
C VAL A 282 -12.14 -14.69 15.23
N HIS A 283 -12.71 -15.63 15.99
CA HIS A 283 -12.46 -15.80 17.42
C HIS A 283 -11.38 -16.84 17.78
N ARG A 284 -10.65 -17.36 16.78
CA ARG A 284 -9.61 -18.38 16.99
C ARG A 284 -8.40 -17.90 17.79
N ARG A 285 -8.23 -16.57 17.90
CA ARG A 285 -7.11 -15.97 18.58
C ARG A 285 -7.32 -16.00 20.08
N THR A 286 -6.44 -16.71 20.78
CA THR A 286 -6.50 -16.92 22.24
C THR A 286 -5.70 -15.88 23.03
N GLY A 287 -4.81 -15.14 22.36
CA GLY A 287 -3.79 -14.29 22.99
C GLY A 287 -2.50 -15.04 23.33
N ASN A 288 -2.48 -16.36 23.19
CA ASN A 288 -1.24 -17.13 23.18
C ASN A 288 -0.67 -17.19 21.76
N HIS A 289 0.32 -16.34 21.48
CA HIS A 289 0.87 -16.16 20.14
C HIS A 289 1.39 -17.45 19.51
N ILE A 290 2.06 -18.31 20.29
CA ILE A 290 2.57 -19.63 19.83
C ILE A 290 1.40 -20.54 19.43
N ALA A 291 0.39 -20.65 20.28
CA ALA A 291 -0.77 -21.48 20.02
C ALA A 291 -1.55 -20.97 18.79
N ASP A 292 -1.71 -19.65 18.68
CA ASP A 292 -2.40 -19.01 17.56
C ASP A 292 -1.68 -19.22 16.21
N LEU A 293 -0.35 -19.11 16.17
CA LEU A 293 0.44 -19.38 14.96
C LEU A 293 0.47 -20.87 14.62
N LYS A 294 0.63 -21.75 15.60
CA LYS A 294 0.56 -23.22 15.42
C LYS A 294 -0.83 -23.65 14.90
N TYR A 295 -1.91 -22.98 15.36
CA TYR A 295 -3.25 -23.22 14.81
C TYR A 295 -3.34 -22.91 13.32
N ASP A 296 -2.85 -21.74 12.91
CA ASP A 296 -2.87 -21.32 11.51
C ASP A 296 -2.00 -22.27 10.64
N LEU A 297 -0.77 -22.61 11.10
CA LEU A 297 0.14 -23.52 10.39
C LEU A 297 -0.45 -24.94 10.22
N ALA A 298 -1.18 -25.44 11.21
CA ALA A 298 -1.81 -26.76 11.16
C ALA A 298 -3.04 -26.83 10.23
N ARG A 299 -3.55 -25.68 9.73
CA ARG A 299 -4.77 -25.59 8.92
C ARG A 299 -4.57 -24.78 7.63
N PRO A 300 -3.57 -25.11 6.81
CA PRO A 300 -3.24 -24.31 5.63
C PRO A 300 -4.39 -24.22 4.61
N THR A 301 -5.21 -25.28 4.50
CA THR A 301 -6.36 -25.27 3.59
C THR A 301 -7.47 -24.33 4.07
N GLU A 302 -7.93 -24.48 5.33
CA GLU A 302 -8.97 -23.63 5.93
C GLU A 302 -8.57 -22.15 5.90
N MET A 303 -7.32 -21.85 6.31
CA MET A 303 -6.76 -20.51 6.29
C MET A 303 -6.65 -19.96 4.86
N GLY A 304 -6.21 -20.79 3.92
CA GLY A 304 -6.06 -20.41 2.52
C GLY A 304 -7.39 -20.09 1.84
N ILE A 305 -8.43 -20.88 2.07
CA ILE A 305 -9.79 -20.61 1.57
C ILE A 305 -10.29 -19.27 2.11
N PHE A 306 -10.21 -19.06 3.42
CA PHE A 306 -10.67 -17.79 4.03
C PHE A 306 -9.88 -16.58 3.52
N GLN A 307 -8.57 -16.70 3.38
CA GLN A 307 -7.72 -15.64 2.82
C GLN A 307 -8.03 -15.37 1.34
N SER A 308 -8.34 -16.40 0.55
CA SER A 308 -8.78 -16.25 -0.84
C SER A 308 -10.13 -15.52 -0.93
N MET A 309 -11.06 -15.80 -0.02
CA MET A 309 -12.34 -15.06 0.07
C MET A 309 -12.11 -13.58 0.42
N ILE A 310 -11.20 -13.30 1.36
CA ILE A 310 -10.83 -11.92 1.70
C ILE A 310 -10.18 -11.21 0.50
N GLU A 311 -9.33 -11.91 -0.26
CA GLU A 311 -8.70 -11.34 -1.46
C GLU A 311 -9.74 -11.04 -2.54
N HIS A 312 -10.66 -11.98 -2.81
CA HIS A 312 -11.76 -11.76 -3.74
C HIS A 312 -12.68 -10.61 -3.29
N LEU A 313 -12.95 -10.50 -1.98
CA LEU A 313 -13.68 -9.36 -1.42
C LEU A 313 -12.96 -8.04 -1.71
N LYS A 314 -11.62 -7.99 -1.52
CA LYS A 314 -10.81 -6.79 -1.78
C LYS A 314 -10.82 -6.39 -3.25
N GLU A 315 -10.76 -7.33 -4.18
CA GLU A 315 -10.86 -7.06 -5.62
C GLU A 315 -12.16 -6.31 -5.97
N ASN A 316 -13.23 -6.60 -5.23
CA ASN A 316 -14.55 -6.02 -5.44
C ASN A 316 -14.89 -4.88 -4.47
N LEU A 317 -14.00 -4.53 -3.56
CA LEU A 317 -14.32 -3.64 -2.45
C LEU A 317 -14.57 -2.19 -2.89
N ASN A 318 -14.08 -1.74 -4.05
CA ASN A 318 -14.35 -0.40 -4.56
C ASN A 318 -15.85 -0.12 -4.71
N TRP A 319 -16.62 -1.02 -5.32
CA TRP A 319 -18.07 -0.83 -5.48
C TRP A 319 -18.85 -1.21 -4.21
N ILE A 320 -18.36 -2.14 -3.39
CA ILE A 320 -18.96 -2.50 -2.09
C ILE A 320 -18.79 -1.32 -1.11
N TRP A 321 -17.56 -0.84 -0.92
CA TRP A 321 -17.22 0.21 0.03
C TRP A 321 -17.92 1.54 -0.28
N ASN A 322 -17.89 1.95 -1.54
CA ASN A 322 -18.49 3.20 -1.98
C ASN A 322 -20.03 3.13 -2.10
N SER A 323 -20.64 1.96 -1.84
CA SER A 323 -22.09 1.82 -1.67
C SER A 323 -22.56 1.98 -0.23
N LEU A 324 -21.65 1.95 0.74
CA LEU A 324 -21.96 2.15 2.16
C LEU A 324 -22.20 3.65 2.44
N SER A 325 -23.10 3.94 3.38
CA SER A 325 -23.17 5.27 3.97
C SER A 325 -21.87 5.58 4.76
N ILE A 326 -21.57 6.84 5.01
CA ILE A 326 -20.43 7.23 5.86
C ILE A 326 -20.51 6.58 7.24
N GLU A 327 -21.70 6.46 7.79
CA GLU A 327 -21.98 5.83 9.07
C GLU A 327 -21.65 4.33 9.06
N ASP A 328 -22.09 3.63 8.02
CA ASP A 328 -21.75 2.22 7.78
C ASP A 328 -20.26 2.01 7.53
N GLN A 329 -19.58 2.93 6.84
CA GLN A 329 -18.12 2.91 6.67
C GLN A 329 -17.39 3.03 8.02
N HIS A 330 -17.86 3.91 8.93
CA HIS A 330 -17.33 3.99 10.30
C HIS A 330 -17.55 2.69 11.06
N GLN A 331 -18.75 2.13 11.01
CA GLN A 331 -19.05 0.85 11.67
C GLN A 331 -18.21 -0.30 11.13
N PHE A 332 -18.02 -0.38 9.80
CA PHE A 332 -17.14 -1.36 9.17
C PHE A 332 -15.70 -1.24 9.70
N ASN A 333 -15.17 0.00 9.76
CA ASN A 333 -13.83 0.23 10.27
C ASN A 333 -13.67 -0.22 11.74
N GLN A 334 -14.67 0.04 12.58
CA GLN A 334 -14.64 -0.34 13.98
C GLN A 334 -14.76 -1.86 14.19
N LYS A 335 -15.67 -2.52 13.45
CA LYS A 335 -16.03 -3.92 13.70
C LYS A 335 -15.19 -4.93 12.90
N TYR A 336 -14.84 -4.61 11.65
CA TYR A 336 -14.31 -5.61 10.70
C TYR A 336 -12.92 -5.30 10.16
N SER A 337 -12.51 -4.03 10.11
CA SER A 337 -11.26 -3.62 9.44
C SER A 337 -10.03 -4.33 10.01
N LYS A 338 -9.93 -4.45 11.35
CA LYS A 338 -8.80 -5.13 12.00
C LYS A 338 -8.73 -6.62 11.63
N MET A 339 -9.86 -7.31 11.65
CA MET A 339 -9.95 -8.73 11.30
C MET A 339 -9.55 -8.95 9.82
N ILE A 340 -10.09 -8.12 8.92
CA ILE A 340 -9.74 -8.18 7.50
C ILE A 340 -8.25 -7.91 7.31
N GLN A 341 -7.70 -6.87 7.93
CA GLN A 341 -6.28 -6.52 7.84
C GLN A 341 -5.36 -7.69 8.27
N LEU A 342 -5.67 -8.35 9.38
CA LEU A 342 -4.87 -9.47 9.89
C LEU A 342 -4.87 -10.69 8.97
N ASN A 343 -5.93 -10.89 8.17
CA ASN A 343 -6.09 -12.03 7.27
C ASN A 343 -5.82 -11.69 5.79
N SER A 344 -5.83 -10.41 5.42
CA SER A 344 -5.54 -9.96 4.04
C SER A 344 -4.05 -9.82 3.74
N ASN A 345 -3.23 -9.66 4.78
CA ASN A 345 -1.78 -9.54 4.67
C ASN A 345 -1.09 -10.58 5.58
N PRO A 346 -1.32 -11.88 5.35
CA PRO A 346 -0.73 -12.92 6.17
C PRO A 346 0.78 -13.02 5.95
N MET A 347 1.49 -13.49 6.99
CA MET A 347 2.93 -13.75 6.90
C MET A 347 3.20 -15.09 6.20
N PRO A 348 4.36 -15.26 5.53
CA PRO A 348 4.80 -16.56 5.03
C PRO A 348 4.93 -17.59 6.17
N PRO A 349 4.67 -18.90 5.92
CA PRO A 349 4.79 -19.96 6.93
C PRO A 349 6.15 -19.96 7.65
N ARG A 350 7.25 -19.84 6.89
CA ARG A 350 8.62 -19.78 7.43
C ARG A 350 8.81 -18.60 8.41
N THR A 351 8.16 -17.47 8.19
CA THR A 351 8.20 -16.34 9.14
C THR A 351 7.49 -16.72 10.43
N ALA A 352 6.35 -17.41 10.35
CA ALA A 352 5.63 -17.86 11.55
C ALA A 352 6.45 -18.87 12.37
N GLU A 353 7.13 -19.80 11.70
CA GLU A 353 8.02 -20.78 12.33
C GLU A 353 9.18 -20.09 13.06
N LEU A 354 9.82 -19.11 12.41
CA LEU A 354 10.86 -18.29 13.04
C LEU A 354 10.33 -17.53 14.28
N ILE A 355 9.16 -16.90 14.19
CA ILE A 355 8.56 -16.17 15.31
C ILE A 355 8.27 -17.11 16.48
N ILE A 356 7.76 -18.30 16.22
CA ILE A 356 7.53 -19.33 17.24
C ILE A 356 8.84 -19.70 17.94
N GLU A 357 9.89 -19.99 17.17
CA GLU A 357 11.22 -20.33 17.69
C GLU A 357 11.77 -19.21 18.58
N LEU A 358 11.74 -17.95 18.10
CA LEU A 358 12.24 -16.80 18.85
C LEU A 358 11.46 -16.52 20.13
N ILE A 359 10.15 -16.82 20.17
CA ILE A 359 9.37 -16.70 21.39
C ILE A 359 9.70 -17.85 22.38
N GLU A 360 9.82 -19.08 21.88
CA GLU A 360 10.11 -20.26 22.70
C GLU A 360 11.49 -20.16 23.36
N ASN A 361 12.50 -19.65 22.64
CA ASN A 361 13.85 -19.42 23.19
C ASN A 361 14.03 -18.08 23.91
N LYS A 362 12.96 -17.26 24.03
CA LYS A 362 12.92 -15.96 24.70
C LYS A 362 13.76 -14.85 24.04
N SER A 363 14.17 -15.00 22.79
CA SER A 363 14.81 -13.95 22.00
C SER A 363 13.81 -12.91 21.50
N LEU A 364 12.52 -13.25 21.46
CA LEU A 364 11.44 -12.33 21.12
C LEU A 364 10.38 -12.31 22.23
N ILE A 365 10.10 -11.12 22.72
CA ILE A 365 9.04 -10.85 23.70
C ILE A 365 7.94 -10.03 23.02
N LEU A 366 6.67 -10.47 23.14
CA LEU A 366 5.52 -9.69 22.69
C LEU A 366 4.78 -9.09 23.89
N LYS A 367 4.57 -7.76 23.86
CA LYS A 367 3.84 -7.03 24.90
C LYS A 367 2.64 -6.30 24.30
N LYS A 368 1.49 -6.45 24.95
CA LYS A 368 0.24 -5.74 24.62
C LYS A 368 0.02 -4.55 25.54
N ASP A 369 -1.01 -3.79 25.23
CA ASP A 369 -1.53 -2.70 26.05
C ASP A 369 -0.55 -1.53 26.19
N LEU A 370 0.33 -1.31 25.20
CA LEU A 370 1.19 -0.12 25.15
C LEU A 370 0.33 1.15 25.19
N GLU A 371 0.59 2.00 26.16
CA GLU A 371 -0.15 3.25 26.40
C GLU A 371 0.65 4.48 25.99
N ASP A 372 1.89 4.61 26.47
CA ASP A 372 2.73 5.78 26.21
C ASP A 372 4.21 5.41 26.12
N VAL A 373 4.98 6.24 25.40
CA VAL A 373 6.43 6.16 25.28
C VAL A 373 7.03 7.53 25.51
N LYS A 374 7.85 7.66 26.55
CA LYS A 374 8.56 8.90 26.89
C LYS A 374 10.06 8.75 26.67
N HIS A 375 10.75 9.87 26.40
CA HIS A 375 12.19 9.94 26.24
C HIS A 375 12.77 11.04 27.13
N ASP A 376 13.77 10.73 27.93
CA ASP A 376 14.40 11.66 28.89
C ASP A 376 15.65 12.39 28.34
N GLY A 377 15.98 12.16 27.07
CA GLY A 377 17.21 12.63 26.41
C GLY A 377 18.24 11.50 26.22
N LYS A 378 18.07 10.34 26.88
CA LYS A 378 18.99 9.21 26.81
C LYS A 378 18.28 7.86 26.62
N LEU A 379 17.18 7.62 27.33
CA LEU A 379 16.46 6.34 27.39
C LEU A 379 14.98 6.55 27.09
N TYR A 380 14.34 5.46 26.66
CA TYR A 380 12.91 5.39 26.38
C TYR A 380 12.20 4.61 27.48
N TYR A 381 11.09 5.16 27.98
CA TYR A 381 10.27 4.61 29.05
C TYR A 381 8.91 4.24 28.49
N PHE A 382 8.62 2.94 28.46
CA PHE A 382 7.37 2.38 27.94
C PHE A 382 6.41 2.09 29.06
N SER A 383 5.25 2.71 29.08
CA SER A 383 4.16 2.43 30.01
C SER A 383 3.07 1.61 29.36
N TYR A 384 2.49 0.70 30.13
CA TYR A 384 1.44 -0.21 29.69
C TYR A 384 0.22 -0.08 30.58
N LYS A 385 -0.98 -0.27 30.01
CA LYS A 385 -2.24 -0.22 30.78
C LYS A 385 -2.20 -1.23 31.94
N ASN A 386 -2.65 -0.79 33.10
CA ASN A 386 -2.73 -1.62 34.31
C ASN A 386 -1.38 -2.20 34.79
N GLN A 387 -0.27 -1.56 34.47
CA GLN A 387 1.07 -1.89 34.98
C GLN A 387 1.67 -0.66 35.66
N GLU A 388 2.23 -0.84 36.86
CA GLU A 388 2.92 0.22 37.61
C GLU A 388 4.39 0.39 37.15
N SER A 389 5.00 -0.70 36.64
CA SER A 389 6.38 -0.70 36.16
C SER A 389 6.45 -0.22 34.72
N VAL A 390 7.52 0.49 34.38
CA VAL A 390 7.88 0.87 32.99
C VAL A 390 9.00 -0.02 32.49
N ASP A 391 8.99 -0.34 31.21
CA ASP A 391 10.14 -0.95 30.55
C ASP A 391 11.06 0.15 30.02
N ILE A 392 12.36 -0.12 29.98
CA ILE A 392 13.36 0.85 29.58
C ILE A 392 14.13 0.29 28.38
N TYR A 393 14.31 1.13 27.34
CA TYR A 393 15.05 0.78 26.14
C TYR A 393 15.96 1.93 25.72
N ASN A 394 17.05 1.63 25.02
CA ASN A 394 17.93 2.64 24.45
C ASN A 394 17.77 2.78 22.92
N VAL A 395 17.21 1.77 22.25
CA VAL A 395 16.88 1.80 20.82
C VAL A 395 15.40 1.50 20.62
N VAL A 396 14.71 2.35 19.87
CA VAL A 396 13.30 2.20 19.53
C VAL A 396 13.11 2.25 18.03
N ILE A 397 12.50 1.20 17.48
CA ILE A 397 12.24 1.07 16.05
C ILE A 397 10.75 1.26 15.80
N ASN A 398 10.42 2.25 14.99
CA ASN A 398 9.04 2.52 14.62
C ASN A 398 8.60 1.65 13.44
N ALA A 399 7.67 0.76 13.67
CA ALA A 399 7.03 -0.11 12.68
C ALA A 399 5.50 0.03 12.67
N THR A 400 4.99 1.22 13.02
CA THR A 400 3.55 1.51 13.08
C THR A 400 2.89 1.73 11.72
N GLY A 401 3.69 1.92 10.66
CA GLY A 401 3.23 2.15 9.30
C GLY A 401 3.09 3.64 8.94
N ALA A 402 2.59 3.89 7.73
CA ALA A 402 2.43 5.22 7.19
C ALA A 402 1.19 5.94 7.77
N LYS A 403 1.22 7.26 7.76
CA LYS A 403 0.04 8.12 7.99
C LYS A 403 -1.08 7.76 7.02
N SER A 404 -2.31 8.03 7.42
CA SER A 404 -3.48 7.72 6.59
C SER A 404 -4.38 8.93 6.32
N HIS A 405 -4.32 9.97 7.15
CA HIS A 405 -5.16 11.16 7.02
C HIS A 405 -4.34 12.40 6.68
N LEU A 406 -4.92 13.33 5.89
CA LEU A 406 -4.23 14.54 5.47
C LEU A 406 -3.90 15.47 6.65
N ASN A 407 -4.72 15.52 7.69
CA ASN A 407 -4.45 16.29 8.90
C ASN A 407 -3.25 15.78 9.73
N GLU A 408 -2.74 14.57 9.44
CA GLU A 408 -1.53 14.01 10.05
C GLU A 408 -0.25 14.39 9.28
N LEU A 409 -0.38 14.97 8.06
CA LEU A 409 0.75 15.28 7.20
C LEU A 409 1.63 16.38 7.79
N ASP A 410 2.94 16.24 7.58
CA ASP A 410 3.94 17.22 7.99
C ASP A 410 4.86 17.63 6.81
N GLN A 411 6.02 18.17 7.11
CA GLN A 411 6.98 18.61 6.09
C GLN A 411 7.56 17.47 5.23
N ASP A 412 7.44 16.22 5.66
CA ASP A 412 7.89 15.06 4.86
C ASP A 412 6.90 14.74 3.73
N ASP A 413 5.65 15.21 3.85
CA ASP A 413 4.56 15.00 2.89
C ASP A 413 4.27 16.28 2.08
N GLN A 414 5.29 17.09 1.79
CA GLN A 414 5.18 18.47 1.31
C GLN A 414 4.30 18.61 0.05
N LEU A 415 4.44 17.73 -0.94
CA LEU A 415 3.66 17.80 -2.17
C LEU A 415 2.15 17.75 -1.89
N ILE A 416 1.70 16.78 -1.11
CA ILE A 416 0.26 16.61 -0.84
C ILE A 416 -0.28 17.74 0.04
N LYS A 417 0.49 18.20 1.03
CA LYS A 417 0.15 19.40 1.81
C LYS A 417 0.00 20.65 0.93
N ASN A 418 0.92 20.83 -0.02
CA ASN A 418 0.84 21.98 -0.93
C ASN A 418 -0.39 21.88 -1.84
N LEU A 419 -0.71 20.68 -2.34
CA LEU A 419 -1.93 20.45 -3.12
C LEU A 419 -3.21 20.71 -2.30
N GLU A 420 -3.24 20.29 -1.04
CA GLU A 420 -4.37 20.58 -0.12
C GLU A 420 -4.50 22.07 0.18
N ASN A 421 -3.40 22.74 0.55
CA ASN A 421 -3.38 24.19 0.82
C ASN A 421 -3.83 25.03 -0.39
N ARG A 422 -3.56 24.54 -1.61
CA ARG A 422 -4.00 25.17 -2.87
C ARG A 422 -5.40 24.76 -3.29
N GLN A 423 -6.07 23.92 -2.49
CA GLN A 423 -7.40 23.38 -2.79
C GLN A 423 -7.47 22.60 -4.13
N ILE A 424 -6.35 21.99 -4.55
CA ILE A 424 -6.31 21.09 -5.70
C ILE A 424 -6.80 19.70 -5.28
N VAL A 425 -6.44 19.25 -4.08
CA VAL A 425 -6.96 18.02 -3.46
C VAL A 425 -7.72 18.35 -2.19
N GLN A 426 -8.61 17.44 -1.77
CA GLN A 426 -9.26 17.49 -0.47
C GLN A 426 -9.18 16.15 0.24
N ALA A 427 -9.22 16.20 1.58
CA ALA A 427 -9.21 15.01 2.42
C ALA A 427 -10.49 14.17 2.23
N HIS A 428 -10.34 12.87 2.16
CA HIS A 428 -11.47 11.94 2.31
C HIS A 428 -11.68 11.63 3.81
N PRO A 429 -12.93 11.56 4.32
CA PRO A 429 -13.21 11.31 5.74
C PRO A 429 -12.58 10.00 6.27
N MET A 430 -12.45 8.98 5.41
CA MET A 430 -11.86 7.68 5.75
C MET A 430 -10.35 7.58 5.46
N GLY A 431 -9.68 8.70 5.20
CA GLY A 431 -8.25 8.80 4.92
C GLY A 431 -7.91 9.00 3.45
N GLY A 432 -6.71 9.52 3.20
CA GLY A 432 -6.24 9.87 1.87
C GLY A 432 -6.97 11.04 1.23
N ILE A 433 -6.83 11.17 -0.07
CA ILE A 433 -7.47 12.21 -0.88
C ILE A 433 -8.78 11.74 -1.50
N GLN A 434 -9.69 12.68 -1.73
CA GLN A 434 -10.96 12.42 -2.38
C GLN A 434 -10.77 12.28 -3.89
N ILE A 435 -11.33 11.19 -4.45
CA ILE A 435 -11.33 10.92 -5.89
C ILE A 435 -12.71 10.41 -6.33
N ILE A 436 -12.95 10.39 -7.63
CA ILE A 436 -14.08 9.67 -8.22
C ILE A 436 -13.77 8.16 -8.17
N PRO A 437 -14.63 7.32 -7.57
CA PRO A 437 -14.45 5.86 -7.60
C PRO A 437 -14.31 5.34 -9.05
N GLU A 438 -13.49 4.30 -9.24
CA GLU A 438 -13.16 3.66 -10.52
C GLU A 438 -12.35 4.57 -11.47
N ALA A 439 -12.75 5.82 -11.70
CA ALA A 439 -12.04 6.76 -12.59
C ALA A 439 -10.73 7.29 -11.98
N ASN A 440 -10.57 7.23 -10.66
CA ASN A 440 -9.41 7.76 -9.92
C ASN A 440 -9.12 9.26 -10.17
N GLN A 441 -10.08 10.00 -10.72
CA GLN A 441 -10.00 11.44 -10.95
C GLN A 441 -10.04 12.21 -9.62
N VAL A 442 -9.13 13.13 -9.44
CA VAL A 442 -9.05 13.95 -8.22
C VAL A 442 -10.25 14.89 -8.12
N ILE A 443 -10.83 15.00 -6.93
CA ILE A 443 -11.87 15.99 -6.64
C ILE A 443 -11.22 17.17 -5.92
N SER A 444 -11.32 18.35 -6.56
CA SER A 444 -10.82 19.61 -6.05
C SER A 444 -11.96 20.42 -5.42
N PRO A 445 -11.77 21.01 -4.22
CA PRO A 445 -12.74 21.96 -3.65
C PRO A 445 -12.92 23.21 -4.52
N ARG A 446 -11.87 23.59 -5.26
CA ARG A 446 -11.85 24.81 -6.07
C ARG A 446 -12.34 24.59 -7.50
N PHE A 447 -12.01 23.47 -8.13
CA PHE A 447 -12.21 23.23 -9.55
C PHE A 447 -13.20 22.10 -9.84
N GLY A 448 -13.73 21.42 -8.83
CA GLY A 448 -14.59 20.24 -9.02
C GLY A 448 -13.78 19.00 -9.42
N THR A 449 -14.32 18.16 -10.30
CA THR A 449 -13.63 16.95 -10.77
C THR A 449 -12.56 17.30 -11.79
N LEU A 450 -11.32 16.95 -11.47
CA LEU A 450 -10.16 17.13 -12.36
C LEU A 450 -10.02 15.91 -13.26
N THR A 451 -10.52 16.03 -14.49
CA THR A 451 -10.56 14.91 -15.45
C THR A 451 -9.18 14.48 -15.95
N ASN A 452 -8.19 15.36 -15.82
CA ASN A 452 -6.81 15.19 -16.25
C ASN A 452 -5.78 15.18 -15.09
N MET A 453 -6.24 15.01 -13.84
CA MET A 453 -5.39 14.70 -12.69
C MET A 453 -5.91 13.42 -12.02
N ILE A 454 -5.09 12.39 -12.06
CA ILE A 454 -5.42 11.05 -11.60
C ILE A 454 -4.57 10.70 -10.39
N ALA A 455 -5.17 10.10 -9.35
CA ALA A 455 -4.43 9.62 -8.20
C ALA A 455 -4.64 8.12 -7.99
N ILE A 456 -3.54 7.37 -7.86
CA ILE A 456 -3.56 5.91 -7.71
C ILE A 456 -2.63 5.49 -6.55
N GLY A 457 -3.07 4.51 -5.79
CA GLY A 457 -2.29 3.92 -4.70
C GLY A 457 -2.78 4.31 -3.31
N GLN A 458 -1.91 4.18 -2.30
CA GLN A 458 -2.27 4.34 -0.88
C GLN A 458 -2.90 5.68 -0.53
N MET A 459 -2.52 6.75 -1.22
CA MET A 459 -3.11 8.08 -1.00
C MET A 459 -4.61 8.15 -1.31
N THR A 460 -5.18 7.13 -1.98
CA THR A 460 -6.62 7.06 -2.30
C THR A 460 -7.39 6.06 -1.44
N ASN A 461 -6.78 5.57 -0.35
CA ASN A 461 -7.31 4.46 0.45
C ASN A 461 -8.68 4.75 1.10
N GLY A 462 -9.09 5.99 1.24
CA GLY A 462 -10.44 6.37 1.70
C GLY A 462 -11.52 5.93 0.71
N VAL A 463 -11.25 5.99 -0.59
CA VAL A 463 -12.14 5.58 -1.68
C VAL A 463 -11.80 4.14 -2.15
N ASN A 464 -10.53 3.86 -2.40
CA ASN A 464 -10.01 2.56 -2.84
C ASN A 464 -9.62 1.67 -1.64
N LYS A 465 -10.55 1.46 -0.71
CA LYS A 465 -10.34 0.75 0.55
C LYS A 465 -9.70 -0.62 0.34
N LEU A 466 -8.51 -0.85 0.92
CA LEU A 466 -7.74 -2.10 0.86
C LEU A 466 -7.33 -2.56 -0.56
N ARG A 467 -7.47 -1.71 -1.59
CA ARG A 467 -7.15 -2.03 -2.98
C ARG A 467 -5.76 -1.56 -3.44
N ASN A 468 -4.76 -1.70 -2.56
CA ASN A 468 -3.39 -1.26 -2.80
C ASN A 468 -2.39 -2.41 -3.04
N GLY A 469 -2.87 -3.64 -3.24
CA GLY A 469 -2.07 -4.76 -3.72
C GLY A 469 -1.66 -4.59 -5.19
N VAL A 470 -0.56 -5.21 -5.60
CA VAL A 470 0.02 -5.06 -6.96
C VAL A 470 -1.03 -5.28 -8.05
N LYS A 471 -1.75 -6.42 -8.04
CA LYS A 471 -2.81 -6.72 -9.01
C LYS A 471 -3.86 -5.63 -9.08
N MET A 472 -4.37 -5.17 -7.93
CA MET A 472 -5.43 -4.17 -7.86
C MET A 472 -4.97 -2.78 -8.34
N ILE A 473 -3.70 -2.44 -8.11
CA ILE A 473 -3.08 -1.22 -8.67
C ILE A 473 -3.02 -1.32 -10.20
N VAL A 474 -2.58 -2.45 -10.73
CA VAL A 474 -2.50 -2.66 -12.19
C VAL A 474 -3.87 -2.60 -12.84
N GLU A 475 -4.92 -3.17 -12.22
CA GLU A 475 -6.31 -3.07 -12.68
C GLU A 475 -6.80 -1.61 -12.72
N GLN A 476 -6.57 -0.84 -11.65
CA GLN A 476 -6.92 0.58 -11.59
C GLN A 476 -6.22 1.36 -12.71
N VAL A 477 -4.93 1.10 -12.91
CA VAL A 477 -4.11 1.75 -13.94
C VAL A 477 -4.64 1.43 -15.34
N ALA A 478 -4.90 0.16 -15.65
CA ALA A 478 -5.38 -0.24 -16.96
C ALA A 478 -6.70 0.46 -17.33
N HIS A 479 -7.64 0.52 -16.37
CA HIS A 479 -8.91 1.23 -16.55
C HIS A 479 -8.70 2.74 -16.77
N THR A 480 -7.86 3.38 -15.98
CA THR A 480 -7.61 4.82 -16.04
C THR A 480 -6.88 5.23 -17.31
N VAL A 481 -5.90 4.43 -17.76
CA VAL A 481 -5.17 4.69 -19.00
C VAL A 481 -6.07 4.50 -20.22
N SER A 482 -6.98 3.53 -20.21
CA SER A 482 -8.00 3.40 -21.25
C SER A 482 -8.84 4.68 -21.38
N GLN A 483 -9.32 5.22 -20.25
CA GLN A 483 -10.11 6.48 -20.25
C GLN A 483 -9.33 7.68 -20.81
N LEU A 484 -8.01 7.76 -20.57
CA LEU A 484 -7.18 8.81 -21.15
C LEU A 484 -7.18 8.72 -22.67
N TYR A 485 -6.99 7.54 -23.23
CA TYR A 485 -6.98 7.36 -24.69
C TYR A 485 -8.36 7.55 -25.34
N ASP A 486 -9.44 7.12 -24.67
CA ASP A 486 -10.81 7.38 -25.11
C ASP A 486 -11.10 8.89 -25.20
N ALA A 487 -10.62 9.67 -24.23
CA ALA A 487 -10.74 11.13 -24.24
C ALA A 487 -9.93 11.78 -25.38
N LEU A 488 -8.72 11.28 -25.65
CA LEU A 488 -7.91 11.74 -26.81
C LEU A 488 -8.61 11.48 -28.13
N GLU A 489 -9.22 10.31 -28.30
CA GLU A 489 -9.95 9.95 -29.53
C GLU A 489 -11.18 10.81 -29.76
N SER A 490 -11.93 11.06 -28.67
CA SER A 490 -13.11 11.93 -28.71
C SER A 490 -12.76 13.36 -29.09
N ASN A 491 -11.68 13.92 -28.56
CA ASN A 491 -11.21 15.26 -28.89
C ASN A 491 -10.76 15.38 -30.35
N GLU A 492 -10.06 14.37 -30.89
CA GLU A 492 -9.68 14.35 -32.33
C GLU A 492 -10.90 14.28 -33.25
N GLN A 493 -11.93 13.53 -32.91
CA GLN A 493 -13.17 13.43 -33.67
C GLN A 493 -13.92 14.77 -33.71
N GLN A 494 -13.98 15.45 -32.55
CA GLN A 494 -14.63 16.75 -32.42
C GLN A 494 -13.91 17.81 -33.26
N GLN A 495 -12.59 17.88 -33.18
CA GLN A 495 -11.78 18.81 -34.03
C GLN A 495 -11.93 18.55 -35.51
N ARG A 496 -12.12 17.31 -35.95
CA ARG A 496 -12.40 16.97 -37.35
C ARG A 496 -13.80 17.40 -37.80
N SER A 497 -14.78 17.30 -36.88
CA SER A 497 -16.16 17.76 -37.19
C SER A 497 -16.28 19.29 -37.26
N ASP A 498 -15.53 20.00 -36.41
CA ASP A 498 -15.52 21.47 -36.36
C ASP A 498 -14.76 22.10 -37.52
N ASN A 499 -13.90 21.33 -38.21
CA ASN A 499 -13.13 21.76 -39.40
C ASN A 499 -13.77 21.33 -40.73
N GLN A 500 -14.91 20.66 -40.70
CA GLN A 500 -15.76 20.34 -41.88
C GLN A 500 -17.00 21.24 -41.96
#